data_d0ba25b912cfdca9bcbce1cc7f3749b6
#
_entry.id   d0ba25b912cfdca9bcbce1cc7f3749b6
#
_cell.length_a   1.000
_cell.length_b   1.000
_cell.length_c   1.000
_cell.angle_alpha   90.00
_cell.angle_beta   90.00
_cell.angle_gamma   90.00
#
_symmetry.space_group_name_H-M   'P 1'
#
loop_
_entity.id
_entity.type
_entity.pdbx_description
1 polymer ?
#
loop_
_entity_poly.entity_id
_entity_poly.type
_entity_poly.pdbx_seq_one_letter_code
_entity_poly.pdbx_strand_id
1 'polypeptide(L)'
;MLDEAGFTNAIISASSDLDEYLINSLKTQGCTVTSWGVGTNLITSSDNPAFGGVYKLAAIKKPGDKEFTAKIKISENPEKITNPGNKTVYRIYDKESSKIKADLICLVGETFDPSEDLKIFDPISTWKKSILPAGSYQIREMLVPIFLNGQCVYSSPAAVSYTHLTLPT
;
A
#
# COMPACT_ATOMS: atom_id res chain seq x y z
N MET A 1 1.43 24.66 44.77
CA MET A 1 2.04 23.64 45.70
C MET A 1 3.50 23.38 45.38
N LEU A 2 3.90 22.85 44.18
CA LEU A 2 5.34 22.66 43.86
C LEU A 2 6.05 23.99 43.65
N ASP A 3 5.42 24.93 42.92
CA ASP A 3 5.97 26.28 42.70
C ASP A 3 6.17 27.05 43.97
N GLU A 4 5.20 26.98 44.93
CA GLU A 4 5.27 27.57 46.23
C GLU A 4 6.40 26.97 47.09
N ALA A 5 6.73 25.69 46.83
CA ALA A 5 7.85 25.00 47.48
C ALA A 5 9.20 25.26 46.78
N GLY A 6 9.24 26.10 45.75
CA GLY A 6 10.47 26.46 45.06
C GLY A 6 10.82 25.60 43.85
N PHE A 7 9.96 24.60 43.50
CA PHE A 7 10.19 23.70 42.35
C PHE A 7 9.50 24.24 41.07
N THR A 8 9.90 25.40 40.63
CA THR A 8 9.26 26.12 39.49
C THR A 8 9.48 25.46 38.14
N ASN A 9 10.43 24.54 38.01
CA ASN A 9 10.71 23.79 36.80
C ASN A 9 10.13 22.35 36.82
N ALA A 10 9.24 22.05 37.77
CA ALA A 10 8.60 20.75 37.85
C ALA A 10 7.69 20.54 36.61
N ILE A 11 7.76 19.35 36.02
CA ILE A 11 6.92 18.93 34.90
C ILE A 11 5.93 17.85 35.36
N ILE A 12 4.76 17.84 34.71
CA ILE A 12 3.81 16.75 34.89
C ILE A 12 3.97 15.79 33.69
N SER A 13 4.29 14.52 34.01
CA SER A 13 4.40 13.48 33.01
C SER A 13 3.29 12.45 33.21
N ALA A 14 2.58 12.13 32.12
CA ALA A 14 1.58 11.07 32.07
C ALA A 14 2.10 9.89 31.24
N SER A 15 1.77 8.66 31.66
CA SER A 15 2.11 7.44 30.96
C SER A 15 1.04 6.37 31.21
N SER A 16 1.20 5.20 30.60
CA SER A 16 0.28 4.05 30.64
C SER A 16 -0.83 4.11 29.60
N ASP A 17 -0.77 3.21 28.65
CA ASP A 17 -1.76 2.95 27.59
C ASP A 17 -2.25 4.20 26.81
N LEU A 18 -1.38 5.21 26.72
CA LEU A 18 -1.68 6.43 25.99
C LEU A 18 -1.68 6.18 24.49
N ASP A 19 -2.63 6.83 23.81
CA ASP A 19 -2.75 6.95 22.36
C ASP A 19 -3.08 8.41 21.98
N GLU A 20 -3.15 8.69 20.69
CA GLU A 20 -3.46 10.02 20.16
C GLU A 20 -4.86 10.49 20.55
N TYR A 21 -5.82 9.58 20.68
CA TYR A 21 -7.22 9.92 21.03
C TYR A 21 -7.32 10.34 22.51
N LEU A 22 -6.70 9.55 23.39
CA LEU A 22 -6.69 9.86 24.82
C LEU A 22 -5.92 11.16 25.11
N ILE A 23 -4.77 11.35 24.47
CA ILE A 23 -3.99 12.58 24.60
C ILE A 23 -4.80 13.79 24.10
N ASN A 24 -5.45 13.68 22.94
CA ASN A 24 -6.30 14.75 22.43
C ASN A 24 -7.47 15.05 23.36
N SER A 25 -8.13 14.02 23.90
CA SER A 25 -9.22 14.16 24.87
C SER A 25 -8.76 14.90 26.12
N LEU A 26 -7.63 14.50 26.71
CA LEU A 26 -7.07 15.13 27.91
C LEU A 26 -6.69 16.61 27.66
N LYS A 27 -6.08 16.90 26.50
CA LYS A 27 -5.77 18.29 26.11
C LYS A 27 -7.02 19.13 25.94
N THR A 28 -8.07 18.59 25.32
CA THR A 28 -9.36 19.28 25.15
C THR A 28 -10.02 19.57 26.50
N GLN A 29 -9.83 18.72 27.50
CA GLN A 29 -10.29 18.90 28.85
C GLN A 29 -9.43 19.89 29.67
N GLY A 30 -8.41 20.48 29.07
CA GLY A 30 -7.55 21.49 29.72
C GLY A 30 -6.49 20.91 30.66
N CYS A 31 -6.04 19.68 30.45
CA CYS A 31 -4.98 19.11 31.27
C CYS A 31 -3.66 19.89 31.14
N THR A 32 -2.91 19.94 32.23
CA THR A 32 -1.63 20.67 32.34
C THR A 32 -0.41 19.74 32.15
N VAL A 33 -0.64 18.54 31.63
CA VAL A 33 0.42 17.58 31.34
C VAL A 33 1.31 18.12 30.20
N THR A 34 2.62 18.14 30.43
CA THR A 34 3.62 18.67 29.47
C THR A 34 4.50 17.58 28.87
N SER A 35 4.50 16.38 29.45
CA SER A 35 5.28 15.23 29.00
C SER A 35 4.42 13.99 28.91
N TRP A 36 4.54 13.23 27.81
CA TRP A 36 3.70 12.07 27.50
C TRP A 36 4.57 10.86 27.22
N GLY A 37 4.44 9.82 28.03
CA GLY A 37 5.10 8.53 27.83
C GLY A 37 4.19 7.61 27.01
N VAL A 38 4.28 7.64 25.68
CA VAL A 38 3.51 6.78 24.78
C VAL A 38 4.35 5.54 24.45
N GLY A 39 3.86 4.36 24.81
CA GLY A 39 4.59 3.10 24.66
C GLY A 39 3.94 2.14 23.69
N THR A 40 3.23 1.14 24.22
CA THR A 40 2.69 -0.01 23.46
C THR A 40 1.85 0.41 22.27
N ASN A 41 0.91 1.33 22.45
CA ASN A 41 0.01 1.78 21.37
C ASN A 41 0.76 2.39 20.19
N LEU A 42 1.84 3.14 20.45
CA LEU A 42 2.68 3.71 19.41
C LEU A 42 3.53 2.66 18.70
N ILE A 43 4.27 1.83 19.49
CA ILE A 43 5.28 0.93 18.91
C ILE A 43 4.67 -0.28 18.22
N THR A 44 3.47 -0.71 18.65
CA THR A 44 2.75 -1.82 18.02
C THR A 44 1.79 -1.35 16.92
N SER A 45 1.56 -0.03 16.77
CA SER A 45 0.52 0.50 15.89
C SER A 45 -0.84 -0.17 16.17
N SER A 46 -1.34 -0.02 17.42
CA SER A 46 -2.37 -0.88 18.02
C SER A 46 -3.67 -1.00 17.20
N ASP A 47 -4.03 0.04 16.45
CA ASP A 47 -5.21 0.02 15.56
C ASP A 47 -4.99 -0.80 14.30
N ASN A 48 -3.74 -0.88 13.82
CA ASN A 48 -3.37 -1.61 12.61
C ASN A 48 -1.96 -2.21 12.72
N PRO A 49 -1.77 -3.19 13.62
CA PRO A 49 -0.44 -3.68 14.01
C PRO A 49 0.27 -4.52 12.94
N ALA A 50 -0.44 -4.89 11.88
CA ALA A 50 0.12 -5.70 10.80
C ALA A 50 -0.52 -5.38 9.46
N PHE A 51 0.30 -5.42 8.40
CA PHE A 51 -0.21 -5.43 7.02
C PHE A 51 -0.69 -6.83 6.68
N GLY A 52 -1.97 -6.96 6.33
CA GLY A 52 -2.54 -8.22 5.85
C GLY A 52 -1.92 -8.62 4.52
N GLY A 53 -1.41 -9.84 4.42
CA GLY A 53 -0.90 -10.41 3.19
C GLY A 53 -1.73 -11.62 2.76
N VAL A 54 -1.98 -11.75 1.45
CA VAL A 54 -2.67 -12.90 0.87
C VAL A 54 -1.84 -13.47 -0.26
N TYR A 55 -1.64 -14.78 -0.22
CA TYR A 55 -0.98 -15.54 -1.28
C TYR A 55 -1.94 -16.59 -1.84
N LYS A 56 -2.18 -16.57 -3.15
CA LYS A 56 -3.09 -17.50 -3.82
C LYS A 56 -2.49 -17.98 -5.13
N LEU A 57 -2.69 -19.28 -5.43
CA LEU A 57 -2.35 -19.85 -6.72
C LEU A 57 -3.26 -19.27 -7.80
N ALA A 58 -2.67 -18.61 -8.81
CA ALA A 58 -3.39 -17.97 -9.91
C ALA A 58 -3.14 -18.66 -11.26
N ALA A 59 -2.02 -19.36 -11.44
CA ALA A 59 -1.70 -20.09 -12.65
C ALA A 59 -0.66 -21.18 -12.40
N ILE A 60 -0.65 -22.22 -13.21
CA ILE A 60 0.34 -23.31 -13.20
C ILE A 60 0.88 -23.50 -14.61
N LYS A 61 2.20 -23.71 -14.72
CA LYS A 61 2.86 -24.20 -15.93
C LYS A 61 3.63 -25.47 -15.57
N LYS A 62 3.24 -26.60 -16.17
CA LYS A 62 3.94 -27.89 -15.98
C LYS A 62 5.17 -27.97 -16.90
N PRO A 63 6.15 -28.82 -16.57
CA PRO A 63 7.23 -29.13 -17.51
C PRO A 63 6.67 -29.58 -18.84
N GLY A 64 7.09 -28.94 -19.94
CA GLY A 64 6.61 -29.23 -21.30
C GLY A 64 5.44 -28.40 -21.79
N ASP A 65 4.71 -27.69 -20.88
CA ASP A 65 3.64 -26.76 -21.29
C ASP A 65 4.24 -25.52 -21.97
N LYS A 66 3.60 -25.06 -23.04
CA LYS A 66 3.98 -23.80 -23.70
C LYS A 66 3.52 -22.57 -22.89
N GLU A 67 2.35 -22.67 -22.28
CA GLU A 67 1.67 -21.54 -21.61
C GLU A 67 1.25 -21.88 -20.18
N PHE A 68 0.95 -20.84 -19.41
CA PHE A 68 0.36 -21.01 -18.09
C PHE A 68 -1.13 -21.34 -18.18
N THR A 69 -1.55 -22.35 -17.43
CA THR A 69 -2.98 -22.64 -17.22
C THR A 69 -3.48 -21.85 -16.02
N ALA A 70 -4.47 -21.01 -16.24
CA ALA A 70 -5.11 -20.22 -15.19
C ALA A 70 -5.75 -21.13 -14.12
N LYS A 71 -5.64 -20.71 -12.86
CA LYS A 71 -6.24 -21.38 -11.69
C LYS A 71 -7.03 -20.39 -10.87
N ILE A 72 -8.12 -20.85 -10.29
CA ILE A 72 -9.01 -20.07 -9.47
C ILE A 72 -9.35 -20.83 -8.18
N LYS A 73 -9.35 -20.13 -7.06
CA LYS A 73 -9.95 -20.61 -5.82
C LYS A 73 -11.34 -19.99 -5.68
N ILE A 74 -12.37 -20.82 -5.74
CA ILE A 74 -13.76 -20.40 -5.54
C ILE A 74 -13.96 -20.04 -4.06
N SER A 75 -14.69 -18.98 -3.80
CA SER A 75 -15.07 -18.53 -2.46
C SER A 75 -16.53 -18.02 -2.50
N GLU A 76 -17.25 -18.21 -1.43
CA GLU A 76 -18.58 -17.61 -1.26
C GLU A 76 -18.56 -16.09 -1.20
N ASN A 77 -17.43 -15.51 -0.76
CA ASN A 77 -17.22 -14.06 -0.79
C ASN A 77 -16.54 -13.68 -2.13
N PRO A 78 -17.23 -12.90 -3.02
CA PRO A 78 -16.67 -12.47 -4.31
C PRO A 78 -15.34 -11.74 -4.21
N GLU A 79 -15.13 -10.94 -3.17
CA GLU A 79 -13.88 -10.20 -2.93
C GLU A 79 -12.69 -11.13 -2.65
N LYS A 80 -12.95 -12.37 -2.21
CA LYS A 80 -11.95 -13.40 -1.92
C LYS A 80 -11.66 -14.31 -3.10
N ILE A 81 -12.38 -14.18 -4.21
CA ILE A 81 -12.15 -14.97 -5.43
C ILE A 81 -10.80 -14.58 -6.02
N THR A 82 -10.02 -15.59 -6.42
CA THR A 82 -8.73 -15.37 -7.07
C THR A 82 -8.96 -14.76 -8.46
N ASN A 83 -8.26 -13.69 -8.79
CA ASN A 83 -8.15 -13.22 -10.17
C ASN A 83 -7.15 -14.12 -10.89
N PRO A 84 -7.57 -15.01 -11.85
CA PRO A 84 -6.74 -16.06 -12.41
C PRO A 84 -5.76 -15.54 -13.47
N GLY A 85 -4.78 -16.39 -13.82
CA GLY A 85 -3.83 -16.14 -14.89
C GLY A 85 -2.44 -15.73 -14.41
N ASN A 86 -1.47 -15.81 -15.31
CA ASN A 86 -0.12 -15.27 -15.11
C ASN A 86 -0.13 -13.78 -15.40
N LYS A 87 -0.08 -12.97 -14.37
CA LYS A 87 -0.35 -11.52 -14.44
C LYS A 87 0.88 -10.68 -14.13
N THR A 88 0.88 -9.49 -14.68
CA THR A 88 1.76 -8.39 -14.29
C THR A 88 0.95 -7.15 -13.90
N VAL A 89 1.62 -6.17 -13.33
CA VAL A 89 1.02 -4.91 -12.89
C VAL A 89 1.76 -3.75 -13.54
N TYR A 90 1.01 -2.87 -14.14
CA TYR A 90 1.51 -1.59 -14.66
C TYR A 90 0.90 -0.44 -13.89
N ARG A 91 1.70 0.59 -13.62
CA ARG A 91 1.22 1.86 -13.09
C ARG A 91 1.12 2.89 -14.19
N ILE A 92 -0.04 3.53 -14.23
CA ILE A 92 -0.38 4.54 -15.22
C ILE A 92 -0.24 5.91 -14.57
N TYR A 93 0.50 6.79 -15.23
CA TYR A 93 0.72 8.17 -14.82
C TYR A 93 0.07 9.11 -15.83
N ASP A 94 -0.42 10.22 -15.35
CA ASP A 94 -0.73 11.37 -16.20
C ASP A 94 0.56 11.92 -16.80
N LYS A 95 0.56 12.14 -18.12
CA LYS A 95 1.76 12.54 -18.84
C LYS A 95 2.24 13.93 -18.48
N GLU A 96 1.32 14.85 -18.19
CA GLU A 96 1.65 16.26 -17.89
C GLU A 96 2.01 16.45 -16.43
N SER A 97 1.17 15.96 -15.52
CA SER A 97 1.34 16.18 -14.09
C SER A 97 2.20 15.13 -13.39
N SER A 98 2.53 14.02 -14.07
CA SER A 98 3.21 12.84 -13.51
C SER A 98 2.48 12.21 -12.30
N LYS A 99 1.21 12.56 -12.08
CA LYS A 99 0.41 11.96 -11.01
C LYS A 99 -0.08 10.57 -11.39
N ILE A 100 -0.16 9.69 -10.39
CA ILE A 100 -0.72 8.35 -10.56
C ILE A 100 -2.20 8.45 -10.89
N LYS A 101 -2.61 7.78 -11.98
CA LYS A 101 -4.02 7.67 -12.39
C LYS A 101 -4.65 6.35 -12.00
N ALA A 102 -3.92 5.24 -12.20
CA ALA A 102 -4.41 3.90 -11.92
C ALA A 102 -3.28 2.87 -11.86
N ASP A 103 -3.56 1.72 -11.27
CA ASP A 103 -2.78 0.50 -11.43
C ASP A 103 -3.57 -0.48 -12.30
N LEU A 104 -2.94 -0.98 -13.36
CA LEU A 104 -3.51 -1.89 -14.33
C LEU A 104 -2.97 -3.31 -14.10
N ILE A 105 -3.86 -4.24 -13.79
CA ILE A 105 -3.53 -5.68 -13.74
C ILE A 105 -3.89 -6.30 -15.09
N CYS A 106 -2.94 -6.96 -15.73
CA CYS A 106 -3.11 -7.60 -17.03
C CYS A 106 -2.38 -8.94 -17.09
N LEU A 107 -2.60 -9.70 -18.14
CA LEU A 107 -1.84 -10.94 -18.39
C LEU A 107 -0.43 -10.58 -18.88
N VAL A 108 0.54 -11.41 -18.50
CA VAL A 108 1.89 -11.31 -19.04
C VAL A 108 1.84 -11.52 -20.56
N GLY A 109 2.42 -10.61 -21.32
CA GLY A 109 2.42 -10.62 -22.78
C GLY A 109 1.40 -9.66 -23.41
N GLU A 110 0.46 -9.10 -22.63
CA GLU A 110 -0.33 -7.95 -23.11
C GLU A 110 0.56 -6.72 -23.23
N THR A 111 0.42 -6.00 -24.32
CA THR A 111 1.19 -4.79 -24.63
C THR A 111 0.25 -3.61 -24.77
N PHE A 112 0.72 -2.43 -24.37
CA PHE A 112 -0.06 -1.21 -24.38
C PHE A 112 0.74 -0.12 -25.13
N ASP A 113 0.11 0.49 -26.12
CA ASP A 113 0.69 1.61 -26.87
C ASP A 113 0.12 2.93 -26.33
N PRO A 114 0.95 3.79 -25.71
CA PRO A 114 0.49 5.09 -25.23
C PRO A 114 0.01 6.05 -26.33
N SER A 115 0.23 5.73 -27.59
CA SER A 115 -0.32 6.47 -28.74
C SER A 115 -1.78 6.11 -29.07
N GLU A 116 -2.35 5.11 -28.38
CA GLU A 116 -3.74 4.68 -28.52
C GLU A 116 -4.54 4.94 -27.26
N ASP A 117 -5.87 4.99 -27.39
CA ASP A 117 -6.78 5.09 -26.24
C ASP A 117 -6.73 3.81 -25.40
N LEU A 118 -6.53 3.95 -24.09
CA LEU A 118 -6.54 2.83 -23.16
C LEU A 118 -7.82 2.79 -22.34
N LYS A 119 -8.59 1.72 -22.51
CA LYS A 119 -9.80 1.47 -21.72
C LYS A 119 -9.46 0.58 -20.53
N ILE A 120 -9.69 1.09 -19.33
CA ILE A 120 -9.54 0.37 -18.07
C ILE A 120 -10.88 0.22 -17.36
N PHE A 121 -11.02 -0.81 -16.53
CA PHE A 121 -12.25 -1.06 -15.75
C PHE A 121 -11.91 -1.72 -14.41
N ASP A 122 -12.81 -1.55 -13.46
CA ASP A 122 -12.73 -2.23 -12.17
C ASP A 122 -13.13 -3.71 -12.34
N PRO A 123 -12.28 -4.67 -11.93
CA PRO A 123 -12.55 -6.10 -12.13
C PRO A 123 -13.76 -6.62 -11.36
N ILE A 124 -14.15 -5.97 -10.26
CA ILE A 124 -15.33 -6.34 -9.46
C ILE A 124 -16.56 -5.57 -9.95
N SER A 125 -16.40 -4.27 -10.12
CA SER A 125 -17.46 -3.36 -10.56
C SER A 125 -17.26 -2.99 -12.03
N THR A 126 -17.49 -3.92 -12.94
CA THR A 126 -17.14 -3.81 -14.38
C THR A 126 -17.83 -2.66 -15.12
N TRP A 127 -18.87 -2.06 -14.53
CA TRP A 127 -19.48 -0.82 -15.04
C TRP A 127 -18.64 0.44 -14.81
N LYS A 128 -17.75 0.40 -13.80
CA LYS A 128 -16.78 1.47 -13.56
C LYS A 128 -15.66 1.34 -14.58
N LYS A 129 -15.72 2.22 -15.58
CA LYS A 129 -14.79 2.24 -16.71
C LYS A 129 -14.19 3.62 -16.85
N SER A 130 -12.95 3.67 -17.32
CA SER A 130 -12.28 4.91 -17.73
C SER A 130 -11.59 4.69 -19.06
N ILE A 131 -11.62 5.73 -19.90
CA ILE A 131 -10.84 5.78 -21.14
C ILE A 131 -9.76 6.82 -20.93
N LEU A 132 -8.52 6.41 -21.08
CA LEU A 132 -7.37 7.29 -21.07
C LEU A 132 -7.04 7.62 -22.52
N PRO A 133 -7.15 8.90 -22.93
CA PRO A 133 -6.93 9.28 -24.31
C PRO A 133 -5.49 9.02 -24.76
N ALA A 134 -5.31 8.72 -26.03
CA ALA A 134 -4.03 8.58 -26.68
C ALA A 134 -3.09 9.75 -26.35
N GLY A 135 -1.87 9.46 -25.99
CA GLY A 135 -0.84 10.44 -25.66
C GLY A 135 -0.99 11.17 -24.33
N SER A 136 -2.09 10.92 -23.55
CA SER A 136 -2.33 11.59 -22.25
C SER A 136 -1.72 10.88 -21.07
N TYR A 137 -1.15 9.69 -21.24
CA TYR A 137 -0.65 8.86 -20.17
C TYR A 137 0.72 8.25 -20.46
N GLN A 138 1.40 7.83 -19.41
CA GLN A 138 2.61 7.00 -19.43
C GLN A 138 2.34 5.74 -18.63
N ILE A 139 3.00 4.63 -18.99
CA ILE A 139 2.81 3.35 -18.34
C ILE A 139 4.17 2.78 -17.91
N ARG A 140 4.23 2.24 -16.69
CA ARG A 140 5.44 1.64 -16.14
C ARG A 140 5.13 0.29 -15.51
N GLU A 141 5.89 -0.73 -15.88
CA GLU A 141 5.82 -2.02 -15.22
C GLU A 141 6.29 -1.93 -13.77
N MET A 142 5.52 -2.52 -12.84
CA MET A 142 5.76 -2.44 -11.40
C MET A 142 6.50 -3.64 -10.85
N LEU A 143 6.42 -4.79 -11.51
CA LEU A 143 7.11 -5.99 -11.08
C LEU A 143 8.57 -5.92 -11.50
N VAL A 144 9.46 -6.06 -10.53
CA VAL A 144 10.91 -6.09 -10.74
C VAL A 144 11.47 -7.44 -10.27
N PRO A 145 12.47 -7.99 -10.95
CA PRO A 145 13.08 -9.24 -10.52
C PRO A 145 13.85 -9.02 -9.21
N ILE A 146 13.58 -9.86 -8.22
CA ILE A 146 14.31 -9.90 -6.94
C ILE A 146 15.40 -10.97 -6.98
N PHE A 147 15.07 -12.15 -7.56
CA PHE A 147 16.00 -13.24 -7.74
C PHE A 147 15.99 -13.70 -9.20
N LEU A 148 17.18 -13.89 -9.78
CA LEU A 148 17.38 -14.52 -11.08
C LEU A 148 18.39 -15.66 -10.92
N ASN A 149 18.01 -16.87 -11.35
CA ASN A 149 18.86 -18.07 -11.27
C ASN A 149 19.45 -18.32 -9.88
N GLY A 150 18.65 -18.09 -8.82
CA GLY A 150 19.06 -18.26 -7.43
C GLY A 150 19.92 -17.12 -6.84
N GLN A 151 20.23 -16.11 -7.63
CA GLN A 151 20.97 -14.92 -7.16
C GLN A 151 20.02 -13.76 -6.91
N CYS A 152 20.21 -13.05 -5.78
CA CYS A 152 19.51 -11.81 -5.51
C CYS A 152 20.06 -10.70 -6.42
N VAL A 153 19.20 -10.15 -7.28
CA VAL A 153 19.55 -9.09 -8.24
C VAL A 153 18.92 -7.74 -7.85
N TYR A 154 18.19 -7.69 -6.75
CA TYR A 154 17.52 -6.49 -6.26
C TYR A 154 18.28 -5.87 -5.10
N SER A 155 18.52 -4.57 -5.19
CA SER A 155 19.05 -3.77 -4.09
C SER A 155 17.91 -3.08 -3.37
N SER A 156 17.71 -3.37 -2.08
CA SER A 156 16.66 -2.73 -1.30
C SER A 156 16.89 -1.23 -1.22
N PRO A 157 15.87 -0.41 -1.51
CA PRO A 157 15.97 1.04 -1.31
C PRO A 157 16.15 1.37 0.17
N ALA A 158 16.72 2.53 0.46
CA ALA A 158 16.83 3.03 1.83
C ALA A 158 15.42 3.22 2.46
N ALA A 159 15.33 3.06 3.78
CA ALA A 159 14.05 3.16 4.52
C ALA A 159 13.28 4.46 4.23
N VAL A 160 14.00 5.58 4.04
CA VAL A 160 13.42 6.88 3.67
C VAL A 160 12.69 6.83 2.32
N SER A 161 13.14 6.00 1.39
CA SER A 161 12.49 5.87 0.07
C SER A 161 11.17 5.12 0.13
N TYR A 162 10.94 4.28 1.15
CA TYR A 162 9.66 3.60 1.36
C TYR A 162 8.57 4.55 1.86
N THR A 163 8.90 5.52 2.71
CA THR A 163 7.95 6.50 3.24
C THR A 163 7.36 7.38 2.14
N HIS A 164 8.07 7.63 1.06
CA HIS A 164 7.57 8.40 -0.08
C HIS A 164 6.73 7.60 -1.07
N LEU A 165 6.75 6.27 -1.00
CA LEU A 165 5.99 5.38 -1.89
C LEU A 165 4.58 5.05 -1.36
N THR A 166 4.33 5.26 -0.07
CA THR A 166 3.13 4.77 0.62
C THR A 166 2.11 5.82 0.97
N LEU A 167 2.39 7.10 0.74
CA LEU A 167 1.41 8.16 0.99
C LEU A 167 0.77 8.58 -0.33
N PRO A 168 -0.51 8.25 -0.56
CA PRO A 168 -1.30 8.95 -1.56
C PRO A 168 -1.47 10.39 -1.08
N THR A 169 -0.94 11.33 -1.81
CA THR A 169 -1.25 12.76 -1.64
C THR A 169 -2.60 13.04 -2.26
#